data_9b6c1b28dddbd53a0ee11a50447aea26
#
_entry.id   9b6c1b28dddbd53a0ee11a50447aea26
#
_cell.length_a   1.000
_cell.length_b   1.000
_cell.length_c   1.000
_cell.angle_alpha   90.00
_cell.angle_beta   90.00
_cell.angle_gamma   90.00
#
_symmetry.space_group_name_H-M   'P 1'
#
loop_
_entity.id
_entity.type
_entity.pdbx_description
1 polymer ?
#
loop_
_entity_poly.entity_id
_entity_poly.type
_entity_poly.pdbx_seq_one_letter_code
_entity_poly.pdbx_strand_id
1 'polypeptide(L)'
;MKRPIAYIAGTGHAVPKNIMTNADIAAMGLETNDEWIIDRTGIKQRHIARDGETLTSLSAEASRMAMARAGVQPGEIDVIILGTATPDHLLPATAVEIQTALGCTRAAAFDISAACSGWLYAAIMGESLI
;
A
#
# COMPACT_ATOMS: atom_id res chain seq x y z
N MET A 1 -0.01 27.29 21.88
CA MET A 1 0.35 27.05 20.47
C MET A 1 -0.76 26.24 19.82
N LYS A 2 -1.28 26.65 18.66
CA LYS A 2 -2.19 25.79 17.89
C LYS A 2 -1.35 24.65 17.32
N ARG A 3 -1.77 23.39 17.53
CA ARG A 3 -1.13 22.24 16.86
C ARG A 3 -1.33 22.40 15.35
N PRO A 4 -0.33 22.11 14.53
CA PRO A 4 -0.53 22.04 13.09
C PRO A 4 -1.63 21.00 12.79
N ILE A 5 -2.45 21.28 11.80
CA ILE A 5 -3.54 20.38 11.40
C ILE A 5 -3.01 19.54 10.27
N ALA A 6 -2.94 18.21 10.48
CA ALA A 6 -2.65 17.28 9.40
C ALA A 6 -3.87 17.15 8.47
N TYR A 7 -3.62 17.03 7.17
CA TYR A 7 -4.65 16.77 6.17
C TYR A 7 -4.12 15.83 5.08
N ILE A 8 -5.02 15.14 4.40
CA ILE A 8 -4.67 14.28 3.28
C ILE A 8 -4.59 15.15 2.03
N ALA A 9 -3.37 15.42 1.54
CA ALA A 9 -3.12 16.24 0.36
C ALA A 9 -3.34 15.48 -0.96
N GLY A 10 -3.11 14.17 -0.97
CA GLY A 10 -3.28 13.33 -2.15
C GLY A 10 -3.41 11.86 -1.78
N THR A 11 -4.05 11.09 -2.66
CA THR A 11 -4.19 9.64 -2.51
C THR A 11 -3.75 8.95 -3.79
N GLY A 12 -3.29 7.71 -3.68
CA GLY A 12 -2.92 6.89 -4.82
C GLY A 12 -3.20 5.42 -4.54
N HIS A 13 -3.29 4.65 -5.60
CA HIS A 13 -3.45 3.21 -5.52
C HIS A 13 -2.71 2.53 -6.67
N ALA A 14 -2.33 1.31 -6.46
CA ALA A 14 -1.86 0.39 -7.48
C ALA A 14 -2.37 -1.01 -7.16
N VAL A 15 -2.65 -1.77 -8.17
CA VAL A 15 -3.11 -3.16 -8.04
C VAL A 15 -2.35 -4.03 -9.04
N PRO A 16 -2.07 -5.30 -8.71
CA PRO A 16 -1.50 -6.25 -9.65
C PRO A 16 -2.34 -6.35 -10.93
N LYS A 17 -1.68 -6.65 -12.06
CA LYS A 17 -2.35 -6.71 -13.37
C LYS A 17 -3.18 -7.98 -13.55
N ASN A 18 -2.78 -9.08 -12.90
CA ASN A 18 -3.46 -10.36 -13.05
C ASN A 18 -4.75 -10.38 -12.25
N ILE A 19 -5.87 -10.61 -12.93
CA ILE A 19 -7.19 -10.74 -12.34
C ILE A 19 -7.50 -12.23 -12.15
N MET A 20 -8.00 -12.58 -10.98
CA MET A 20 -8.53 -13.89 -10.64
C MET A 20 -10.01 -13.76 -10.28
N THR A 21 -10.86 -14.42 -11.04
CA THR A 21 -12.31 -14.42 -10.81
C THR A 21 -12.72 -15.48 -9.79
N ASN A 22 -13.97 -15.43 -9.31
CA ASN A 22 -14.51 -16.47 -8.45
C ASN A 22 -14.58 -17.82 -9.17
N ALA A 23 -14.84 -17.83 -10.49
CA ALA A 23 -14.81 -19.04 -11.30
C ALA A 23 -13.42 -19.69 -11.35
N ASP A 24 -12.35 -18.86 -11.44
CA ASP A 24 -10.98 -19.36 -11.39
C ASP A 24 -10.68 -20.03 -10.05
N ILE A 25 -11.18 -19.47 -8.95
CA ILE A 25 -11.02 -20.06 -7.60
C ILE A 25 -11.76 -21.39 -7.49
N ALA A 26 -13.00 -21.47 -7.98
CA ALA A 26 -13.77 -22.70 -7.97
C ALA A 26 -13.07 -23.79 -8.82
N ALA A 27 -12.45 -23.41 -9.93
CA ALA A 27 -11.70 -24.33 -10.80
C ALA A 27 -10.43 -24.91 -10.13
N MET A 28 -9.96 -24.33 -9.01
CA MET A 28 -8.85 -24.89 -8.20
C MET A 28 -9.25 -26.11 -7.34
N GLY A 29 -10.49 -26.55 -7.41
CA GLY A 29 -11.00 -27.69 -6.65
C GLY A 29 -11.39 -27.37 -5.21
N LEU A 30 -11.60 -26.10 -4.90
CA LEU A 30 -12.10 -25.67 -3.60
C LEU A 30 -13.63 -25.82 -3.55
N GLU A 31 -14.15 -26.18 -2.38
CA GLU A 31 -15.62 -26.28 -2.14
C GLU A 31 -16.26 -24.89 -2.06
N THR A 32 -16.32 -24.18 -3.18
CA THR A 32 -16.91 -22.87 -3.31
C THR A 32 -17.45 -22.62 -4.71
N ASN A 33 -18.23 -21.57 -4.90
CA ASN A 33 -18.70 -21.09 -6.20
C ASN A 33 -18.88 -19.57 -6.17
N ASP A 34 -19.14 -18.99 -7.34
CA ASP A 34 -19.28 -17.53 -7.50
C ASP A 34 -20.43 -16.97 -6.66
N GLU A 35 -21.59 -17.63 -6.64
CA GLU A 35 -22.77 -17.20 -5.88
C GLU A 35 -22.48 -17.16 -4.38
N TRP A 36 -21.85 -18.20 -3.84
CA TRP A 36 -21.49 -18.28 -2.41
C TRP A 36 -20.51 -17.16 -2.01
N ILE A 37 -19.51 -16.88 -2.86
CA ILE A 37 -18.52 -15.84 -2.57
C ILE A 37 -19.16 -14.45 -2.63
N ILE A 38 -20.00 -14.19 -3.63
CA ILE A 38 -20.69 -12.90 -3.78
C ILE A 38 -21.65 -12.66 -2.62
N ASP A 39 -22.46 -13.66 -2.26
CA ASP A 39 -23.44 -13.53 -1.17
C ASP A 39 -22.77 -13.14 0.16
N ARG A 40 -21.60 -13.70 0.46
CA ARG A 40 -20.91 -13.49 1.73
C ARG A 40 -19.96 -12.30 1.74
N THR A 41 -19.42 -11.89 0.60
CA THR A 41 -18.34 -10.91 0.55
C THR A 41 -18.57 -9.76 -0.42
N GLY A 42 -19.49 -9.91 -1.37
CA GLY A 42 -19.65 -8.97 -2.49
C GLY A 42 -18.50 -9.01 -3.51
N ILE A 43 -17.47 -9.86 -3.31
CA ILE A 43 -16.28 -9.88 -4.14
C ILE A 43 -16.51 -10.71 -5.39
N LYS A 44 -16.33 -10.12 -6.56
CA LYS A 44 -16.45 -10.78 -7.87
C LYS A 44 -15.11 -11.26 -8.42
N GLN A 45 -14.05 -10.52 -8.10
CA GLN A 45 -12.68 -10.80 -8.57
C GLN A 45 -11.66 -10.19 -7.62
N ARG A 46 -10.39 -10.61 -7.71
CA ARG A 46 -9.25 -10.02 -7.00
C ARG A 46 -8.06 -9.90 -7.93
N HIS A 47 -7.17 -9.01 -7.59
CA HIS A 47 -5.88 -8.86 -8.24
C HIS A 47 -4.83 -9.68 -7.48
N ILE A 48 -4.07 -10.50 -8.20
CA ILE A 48 -3.05 -11.38 -7.64
C ILE A 48 -1.70 -11.01 -8.24
N ALA A 49 -0.75 -10.63 -7.38
CA ALA A 49 0.60 -10.32 -7.81
C ALA A 49 1.27 -11.54 -8.47
N ARG A 50 2.03 -11.29 -9.53
CA ARG A 50 2.88 -12.25 -10.22
C ARG A 50 4.33 -11.81 -10.17
N ASP A 51 5.21 -12.61 -10.74
CA ASP A 51 6.64 -12.34 -10.81
C ASP A 51 6.92 -10.92 -11.34
N GLY A 52 7.73 -10.17 -10.60
CA GLY A 52 8.05 -8.79 -10.89
C GLY A 52 7.09 -7.74 -10.29
N GLU A 53 5.95 -8.15 -9.74
CA GLU A 53 5.04 -7.29 -8.99
C GLU A 53 5.26 -7.49 -7.49
N THR A 54 6.04 -6.61 -6.86
CA THR A 54 6.38 -6.67 -5.44
C THR A 54 5.61 -5.61 -4.65
N LEU A 55 5.61 -5.72 -3.32
CA LEU A 55 5.05 -4.68 -2.46
C LEU A 55 5.73 -3.35 -2.71
N THR A 56 7.07 -3.34 -2.88
CA THR A 56 7.84 -2.15 -3.24
C THR A 56 7.36 -1.52 -4.53
N SER A 57 7.21 -2.30 -5.61
CA SER A 57 6.81 -1.77 -6.93
C SER A 57 5.41 -1.17 -6.92
N LEU A 58 4.44 -1.87 -6.32
CA LEU A 58 3.05 -1.41 -6.21
C LEU A 58 2.94 -0.18 -5.29
N SER A 59 3.64 -0.18 -4.16
CA SER A 59 3.64 0.97 -3.24
C SER A 59 4.28 2.20 -3.87
N ALA A 60 5.37 2.03 -4.62
CA ALA A 60 6.00 3.14 -5.33
C ALA A 60 5.08 3.71 -6.42
N GLU A 61 4.34 2.87 -7.16
CA GLU A 61 3.35 3.33 -8.14
C GLU A 61 2.21 4.11 -7.48
N ALA A 62 1.63 3.58 -6.41
CA ALA A 62 0.60 4.25 -5.63
C ALA A 62 1.09 5.60 -5.08
N SER A 63 2.32 5.63 -4.54
CA SER A 63 2.93 6.84 -4.00
C SER A 63 3.17 7.90 -5.07
N ARG A 64 3.64 7.54 -6.26
CA ARG A 64 3.78 8.49 -7.38
C ARG A 64 2.44 9.13 -7.75
N MET A 65 1.37 8.34 -7.77
CA MET A 65 0.01 8.87 -8.02
C MET A 65 -0.42 9.83 -6.92
N ALA A 66 -0.19 9.49 -5.64
CA ALA A 66 -0.51 10.35 -4.50
C ALA A 66 0.25 11.68 -4.57
N MET A 67 1.57 11.61 -4.81
CA MET A 67 2.43 12.79 -4.95
C MET A 67 1.98 13.69 -6.12
N ALA A 68 1.68 13.11 -7.28
CA ALA A 68 1.19 13.86 -8.43
C ALA A 68 -0.12 14.60 -8.13
N ARG A 69 -1.05 13.95 -7.42
CA ARG A 69 -2.32 14.58 -7.01
C ARG A 69 -2.14 15.65 -5.94
N ALA A 70 -1.16 15.47 -5.06
CA ALA A 70 -0.81 16.46 -4.04
C ALA A 70 0.01 17.64 -4.61
N GLY A 71 0.59 17.49 -5.79
CA GLY A 71 1.48 18.49 -6.39
C GLY A 71 2.86 18.56 -5.71
N VAL A 72 3.30 17.48 -5.03
CA VAL A 72 4.58 17.42 -4.30
C VAL A 72 5.63 16.62 -5.05
N GLN A 73 6.89 17.00 -4.88
CA GLN A 73 8.05 16.35 -5.47
C GLN A 73 8.75 15.40 -4.49
N PRO A 74 9.53 14.41 -4.95
CA PRO A 74 10.24 13.47 -4.08
C PRO A 74 11.10 14.14 -3.00
N GLY A 75 11.74 15.26 -3.31
CA GLY A 75 12.59 16.03 -2.37
C GLY A 75 11.84 16.75 -1.26
N GLU A 76 10.51 16.80 -1.33
CA GLU A 76 9.63 17.42 -0.34
C GLU A 76 9.02 16.41 0.65
N ILE A 77 9.32 15.12 0.44
CA ILE A 77 8.86 14.06 1.34
C ILE A 77 9.87 13.92 2.49
N ASP A 78 9.40 14.08 3.70
CA ASP A 78 10.22 13.99 4.91
C ASP A 78 10.14 12.61 5.57
N VAL A 79 9.01 11.89 5.41
CA VAL A 79 8.80 10.58 6.03
C VAL A 79 8.00 9.65 5.12
N ILE A 80 8.41 8.39 5.06
CA ILE A 80 7.67 7.29 4.44
C ILE A 80 7.37 6.26 5.52
N ILE A 81 6.10 6.00 5.79
CA ILE A 81 5.64 5.00 6.75
C ILE A 81 4.85 3.94 5.98
N LEU A 82 5.37 2.73 5.94
CA LEU A 82 4.70 1.60 5.31
C LEU A 82 3.99 0.74 6.34
N GLY A 83 2.66 0.68 6.29
CA GLY A 83 1.87 -0.25 7.10
C GLY A 83 1.72 -1.58 6.39
N THR A 84 2.48 -2.60 6.79
CA THR A 84 2.41 -3.94 6.20
C THR A 84 2.66 -5.03 7.24
N ALA A 85 2.04 -6.18 7.06
CA ALA A 85 2.35 -7.42 7.79
C ALA A 85 3.15 -8.42 6.93
N THR A 86 3.35 -8.11 5.65
CA THR A 86 4.01 -8.96 4.66
C THR A 86 5.03 -8.14 3.85
N PRO A 87 6.10 -7.64 4.51
CA PRO A 87 7.14 -6.89 3.81
C PRO A 87 7.86 -7.77 2.79
N ASP A 88 8.44 -7.16 1.75
CA ASP A 88 9.25 -7.89 0.77
C ASP A 88 10.49 -8.50 1.45
N HIS A 89 11.10 -7.77 2.40
CA HIS A 89 12.23 -8.19 3.24
C HIS A 89 12.08 -7.67 4.67
N LEU A 90 12.69 -8.37 5.63
CA LEU A 90 12.79 -7.87 7.01
C LEU A 90 13.81 -6.73 7.12
N LEU A 91 14.91 -6.84 6.37
CA LEU A 91 15.98 -5.86 6.31
C LEU A 91 16.62 -5.87 4.90
N PRO A 92 16.80 -4.68 4.27
CA PRO A 92 16.29 -3.39 4.75
C PRO A 92 14.76 -3.37 4.83
N ALA A 93 14.18 -2.43 5.59
CA ALA A 93 12.72 -2.24 5.62
C ALA A 93 12.21 -1.92 4.21
N THR A 94 11.03 -2.45 3.83
CA THR A 94 10.45 -2.23 2.50
C THR A 94 10.19 -0.74 2.22
N ALA A 95 9.91 0.07 3.24
CA ALA A 95 9.79 1.53 3.11
C ALA A 95 11.07 2.18 2.58
N VAL A 96 12.27 1.63 2.91
CA VAL A 96 13.56 2.13 2.39
C VAL A 96 13.73 1.82 0.90
N GLU A 97 13.23 0.67 0.45
CA GLU A 97 13.21 0.34 -0.98
C GLU A 97 12.25 1.25 -1.75
N ILE A 98 11.07 1.54 -1.17
CA ILE A 98 10.11 2.49 -1.72
C ILE A 98 10.73 3.89 -1.78
N GLN A 99 11.41 4.34 -0.72
CA GLN A 99 12.16 5.60 -0.68
C GLN A 99 13.13 5.72 -1.85
N THR A 100 13.91 4.66 -2.08
CA THR A 100 14.87 4.58 -3.19
C THR A 100 14.17 4.64 -4.54
N ALA A 101 13.10 3.86 -4.72
CA ALA A 101 12.34 3.79 -5.96
C ALA A 101 11.63 5.12 -6.32
N LEU A 102 11.32 5.95 -5.31
CA LEU A 102 10.71 7.26 -5.47
C LEU A 102 11.75 8.39 -5.63
N GLY A 103 12.99 8.17 -5.25
CA GLY A 103 14.02 9.21 -5.19
C GLY A 103 13.85 10.19 -4.02
N CYS A 104 13.18 9.77 -2.94
CA CYS A 104 12.94 10.57 -1.74
C CYS A 104 14.17 10.59 -0.82
N THR A 105 15.28 11.15 -1.28
CA THR A 105 16.62 11.04 -0.66
C THR A 105 16.72 11.65 0.75
N ARG A 106 15.76 12.49 1.16
CA ARG A 106 15.74 13.15 2.48
C ARG A 106 14.79 12.51 3.48
N ALA A 107 13.88 11.66 3.01
CA ALA A 107 12.86 11.07 3.84
C ALA A 107 13.45 10.09 4.86
N ALA A 108 12.94 10.08 6.08
CA ALA A 108 13.05 8.92 6.95
C ALA A 108 12.09 7.83 6.45
N ALA A 109 12.49 6.55 6.51
CA ALA A 109 11.67 5.46 5.99
C ALA A 109 11.68 4.26 6.95
N PHE A 110 10.49 3.76 7.30
CA PHE A 110 10.34 2.60 8.17
C PHE A 110 8.99 1.90 7.97
N ASP A 111 8.97 0.61 8.28
CA ASP A 111 7.77 -0.21 8.27
C ASP A 111 7.13 -0.26 9.65
N ILE A 112 5.80 -0.37 9.68
CA ILE A 112 5.03 -0.70 10.89
C ILE A 112 4.18 -1.95 10.64
N SER A 113 4.18 -2.85 11.61
CA SER A 113 3.38 -4.07 11.56
C SER A 113 2.22 -3.99 12.55
N ALA A 114 1.02 -3.75 12.04
CA ALA A 114 -0.20 -3.68 12.84
C ALA A 114 -1.40 -4.30 12.09
N ALA A 115 -1.14 -5.25 11.20
CA ALA A 115 -2.14 -5.94 10.39
C ALA A 115 -3.17 -4.96 9.79
N CYS A 116 -4.47 -5.24 9.96
CA CYS A 116 -5.55 -4.41 9.39
C CYS A 116 -5.56 -2.95 9.91
N SER A 117 -4.89 -2.66 11.03
CA SER A 117 -4.78 -1.31 11.59
C SER A 117 -3.55 -0.54 11.10
N GLY A 118 -2.71 -1.15 10.25
CA GLY A 118 -1.43 -0.59 9.81
C GLY A 118 -1.55 0.81 9.23
N TRP A 119 -2.51 1.04 8.33
CA TRP A 119 -2.72 2.36 7.74
C TRP A 119 -3.11 3.41 8.79
N LEU A 120 -4.02 3.06 9.71
CA LEU A 120 -4.48 3.98 10.73
C LEU A 120 -3.32 4.38 11.68
N TYR A 121 -2.51 3.42 12.08
CA TYR A 121 -1.34 3.70 12.90
C TYR A 121 -0.29 4.53 12.17
N ALA A 122 -0.07 4.26 10.88
CA ALA A 122 0.79 5.08 10.04
C ALA A 122 0.30 6.54 9.97
N ALA A 123 -1.02 6.75 9.81
CA ALA A 123 -1.61 8.08 9.77
C ALA A 123 -1.45 8.81 11.11
N ILE A 124 -1.69 8.14 12.25
CA ILE A 124 -1.51 8.71 13.60
C ILE A 124 -0.04 9.08 13.85
N MET A 125 0.89 8.20 13.45
CA MET A 125 2.33 8.49 13.56
C MET A 125 2.72 9.68 12.68
N GLY A 126 2.24 9.71 11.43
CA GLY A 126 2.47 10.84 10.52
C GLY A 126 1.97 12.17 11.09
N GLU A 127 0.75 12.19 11.65
CA GLU A 127 0.20 13.38 12.34
C GLU A 127 1.09 13.81 13.51
N SER A 128 1.65 12.84 14.24
CA SER A 128 2.49 13.13 15.42
C SER A 128 3.87 13.69 15.06
N LEU A 129 4.31 13.53 13.82
CA LEU A 129 5.59 14.03 13.31
C LEU A 129 5.51 15.45 12.73
N ILE A 130 4.30 16.00 12.54
CA ILE A 130 4.03 17.37 12.09
C ILE A 130 3.94 18.30 13.31
#